data_c3704e550ba5781d3edc9450d4c94232
#
_entry.id   c3704e550ba5781d3edc9450d4c94232
#
_cell.length_a   1.000
_cell.length_b   1.000
_cell.length_c   1.000
_cell.angle_alpha   90.00
_cell.angle_beta   90.00
_cell.angle_gamma   90.00
#
_symmetry.space_group_name_H-M   'P 1'
#
loop_
_entity.id
_entity.type
_entity.pdbx_description
1 polymer ?
#
loop_
_entity_poly.entity_id
_entity_poly.type
_entity_poly.pdbx_seq_one_letter_code
_entity_poly.pdbx_strand_id
1 'polypeptide(L)'
;MDIDIAHLKEWIGREDTASEQLTPAVVRRFAATLDLQADEKIGAPAPAMIHLCLGQPCVPEAALGPDGHPARGGFLPPVPLPRRMWAGGALVFHGPICVGDLVTRRSTITDVS
;
A
#
# COMPACT_ATOMS: atom_id res chain seq x y z
N MET A 1 -23.90 16.77 5.12
CA MET A 1 -23.67 15.33 5.36
C MET A 1 -22.98 15.16 6.69
N ASP A 2 -23.63 14.48 7.60
CA ASP A 2 -23.08 14.26 8.93
C ASP A 2 -22.13 13.05 8.90
N ILE A 3 -20.93 13.26 9.41
CA ILE A 3 -19.92 12.20 9.55
C ILE A 3 -19.89 11.78 11.00
N ASP A 4 -20.20 10.50 11.25
CA ASP A 4 -20.11 9.93 12.59
C ASP A 4 -18.68 9.48 12.88
N ILE A 5 -17.87 10.41 13.39
CA ILE A 5 -16.47 10.14 13.73
C ILE A 5 -16.36 9.02 14.79
N ALA A 6 -17.28 8.97 15.75
CA ALA A 6 -17.25 7.94 16.78
C ALA A 6 -17.38 6.54 16.17
N HIS A 7 -18.26 6.37 15.19
CA HIS A 7 -18.41 5.12 14.46
C HIS A 7 -17.14 4.78 13.66
N LEU A 8 -16.57 5.75 12.96
CA LEU A 8 -15.37 5.52 12.15
C LEU A 8 -14.16 5.17 13.01
N LYS A 9 -14.08 5.68 14.24
CA LYS A 9 -13.00 5.33 15.17
C LYS A 9 -13.01 3.86 15.61
N GLU A 10 -14.08 3.14 15.39
CA GLU A 10 -14.12 1.69 15.63
C GLU A 10 -13.12 0.93 14.74
N TRP A 11 -12.68 1.53 13.64
CA TRP A 11 -11.67 0.95 12.75
C TRP A 11 -10.24 1.07 13.26
N ILE A 12 -9.99 1.89 14.29
CA ILE A 12 -8.67 2.02 14.90
C ILE A 12 -8.21 0.65 15.43
N GLY A 13 -6.99 0.28 15.10
CA GLY A 13 -6.41 -1.01 15.46
C GLY A 13 -6.61 -2.11 14.45
N ARG A 14 -7.42 -1.91 13.41
CA ARG A 14 -7.54 -2.89 12.33
C ARG A 14 -6.22 -3.05 11.61
N GLU A 15 -5.93 -4.29 11.24
CA GLU A 15 -4.74 -4.64 10.50
C GLU A 15 -5.09 -5.27 9.16
N ASP A 16 -4.23 -5.06 8.19
CA ASP A 16 -4.26 -5.73 6.89
C ASP A 16 -2.85 -6.17 6.54
N THR A 17 -2.72 -7.38 6.03
CA THR A 17 -1.44 -7.98 5.69
C THR A 17 -1.48 -8.47 4.25
N ALA A 18 -0.39 -8.26 3.53
CA ALA A 18 -0.21 -8.80 2.19
C ALA A 18 1.25 -9.15 1.99
N SER A 19 1.52 -10.22 1.24
CA SER A 19 2.87 -10.65 0.91
C SER A 19 3.01 -10.77 -0.60
N GLU A 20 4.15 -10.35 -1.10
CA GLU A 20 4.46 -10.43 -2.52
C GLU A 20 5.96 -10.59 -2.70
N GLN A 21 6.37 -11.43 -3.65
CA GLN A 21 7.78 -11.57 -3.99
C GLN A 21 8.21 -10.41 -4.90
N LEU A 22 9.34 -9.79 -4.55
CA LEU A 22 9.95 -8.78 -5.40
C LEU A 22 10.69 -9.45 -6.55
N THR A 23 10.13 -9.34 -7.75
CA THR A 23 10.72 -9.93 -8.96
C THR A 23 11.64 -8.94 -9.68
N PRO A 24 12.60 -9.42 -10.48
CA PRO A 24 13.40 -8.55 -11.35
C PRO A 24 12.56 -7.65 -12.26
N ALA A 25 11.42 -8.16 -12.76
CA ALA A 25 10.54 -7.40 -13.62
C ALA A 25 9.94 -6.16 -12.94
N VAL A 26 9.56 -6.26 -11.67
CA VAL A 26 9.07 -5.13 -10.88
C VAL A 26 10.16 -4.08 -10.70
N VAL A 27 11.38 -4.50 -10.37
CA VAL A 27 12.54 -3.60 -10.23
C VAL A 27 12.80 -2.86 -11.53
N ARG A 28 12.78 -3.56 -12.67
CA ARG A 28 12.99 -2.98 -13.99
C ARG A 28 11.97 -1.91 -14.31
N ARG A 29 10.69 -2.20 -14.08
CA ARG A 29 9.62 -1.24 -14.35
C ARG A 29 9.67 -0.02 -13.46
N PHE A 30 9.97 -0.23 -12.18
CA PHE A 30 10.13 0.85 -11.23
C PHE A 30 11.29 1.77 -11.63
N ALA A 31 12.44 1.19 -11.93
CA ALA A 31 13.62 1.94 -12.37
C ALA A 31 13.36 2.71 -13.66
N ALA A 32 12.71 2.07 -14.64
CA ALA A 32 12.36 2.73 -15.91
C ALA A 32 11.41 3.91 -15.69
N THR A 33 10.42 3.77 -14.81
CA THR A 33 9.45 4.82 -14.52
C THR A 33 10.10 6.06 -13.92
N LEU A 34 11.15 5.89 -13.10
CA LEU A 34 11.81 6.97 -12.40
C LEU A 34 13.17 7.34 -13.00
N ASP A 35 13.51 6.77 -14.16
CA ASP A 35 14.81 6.99 -14.85
C ASP A 35 16.00 6.69 -13.93
N LEU A 36 15.93 5.57 -13.23
CA LEU A 36 16.96 5.10 -12.32
C LEU A 36 17.77 3.96 -12.94
N GLN A 37 19.03 3.84 -12.50
CA GLN A 37 19.84 2.65 -12.71
C GLN A 37 19.61 1.69 -11.55
N ALA A 38 19.26 0.45 -11.83
CA ALA A 38 19.03 -0.56 -10.81
C ALA A 38 19.60 -1.90 -11.23
N ASP A 39 20.18 -2.63 -10.26
CA ASP A 39 20.64 -3.99 -10.45
C ASP A 39 19.42 -4.93 -10.27
N GLU A 40 19.16 -5.76 -11.27
CA GLU A 40 18.04 -6.71 -11.27
C GLU A 40 18.43 -8.10 -10.77
N LYS A 41 19.68 -8.32 -10.37
CA LYS A 41 20.13 -9.61 -9.89
C LYS A 41 19.45 -10.00 -8.59
N ILE A 42 19.06 -11.28 -8.49
CA ILE A 42 18.55 -11.84 -7.24
C ILE A 42 19.58 -11.61 -6.13
N GLY A 43 19.12 -11.08 -5.01
CA GLY A 43 19.94 -10.72 -3.85
C GLY A 43 20.48 -9.29 -3.87
N ALA A 44 20.42 -8.58 -5.00
CA ALA A 44 20.85 -7.18 -5.06
C ALA A 44 19.88 -6.28 -4.30
N PRO A 45 20.37 -5.22 -3.62
CA PRO A 45 19.50 -4.23 -3.00
C PRO A 45 18.63 -3.53 -4.04
N ALA A 46 17.33 -3.49 -3.79
CA ALA A 46 16.38 -2.78 -4.65
C ALA A 46 16.35 -1.29 -4.31
N PRO A 47 15.89 -0.43 -5.24
CA PRO A 47 15.74 1.00 -4.97
C PRO A 47 14.81 1.27 -3.77
N ALA A 48 15.12 2.32 -3.02
CA ALA A 48 14.24 2.79 -1.96
C ALA A 48 12.85 3.10 -2.51
N MET A 49 11.81 2.92 -1.72
CA MET A 49 10.41 3.10 -2.10
C MET A 49 9.82 1.98 -2.97
N ILE A 50 10.59 0.97 -3.34
CA ILE A 50 10.09 -0.16 -4.16
C ILE A 50 8.93 -0.89 -3.45
N HIS A 51 8.87 -0.84 -2.13
CA HIS A 51 7.79 -1.45 -1.35
C HIS A 51 6.40 -0.92 -1.74
N LEU A 52 6.31 0.29 -2.27
CA LEU A 52 5.04 0.87 -2.73
C LEU A 52 4.45 0.13 -3.94
N CYS A 53 5.26 -0.66 -4.64
CA CYS A 53 4.82 -1.48 -5.76
C CYS A 53 4.30 -2.86 -5.33
N LEU A 54 4.44 -3.22 -4.06
CA LEU A 54 4.18 -4.56 -3.55
C LEU A 54 3.00 -4.58 -2.59
N GLY A 55 2.29 -5.71 -2.57
CA GLY A 55 1.19 -5.92 -1.64
C GLY A 55 -0.02 -5.04 -1.90
N GLN A 56 -0.22 -4.62 -3.13
CA GLN A 56 -1.38 -3.82 -3.51
C GLN A 56 -2.66 -4.65 -3.41
N PRO A 57 -3.80 -4.01 -3.07
CA PRO A 57 -5.07 -4.71 -3.08
C PRO A 57 -5.37 -5.30 -4.46
N CYS A 58 -5.88 -6.53 -4.46
CA CYS A 58 -6.26 -7.21 -5.68
C CYS A 58 -7.64 -7.82 -5.46
N VAL A 59 -8.68 -7.08 -5.83
CA VAL A 59 -10.07 -7.49 -5.64
C VAL A 59 -10.79 -7.51 -6.98
N PRO A 60 -11.82 -8.37 -7.14
CA PRO A 60 -12.60 -8.40 -8.37
C PRO A 60 -13.34 -7.06 -8.57
N GLU A 61 -13.64 -6.75 -9.83
CA GLU A 61 -14.34 -5.52 -10.20
C GLU A 61 -15.62 -5.30 -9.38
N ALA A 62 -16.36 -6.36 -9.12
CA ALA A 62 -17.60 -6.28 -8.34
C ALA A 62 -17.38 -5.79 -6.89
N ALA A 63 -16.16 -5.88 -6.38
CA ALA A 63 -15.80 -5.43 -5.04
C ALA A 63 -15.16 -4.03 -5.02
N LEU A 64 -15.14 -3.33 -6.17
CA LEU A 64 -14.64 -1.96 -6.24
C LEU A 64 -15.74 -0.97 -5.89
N GLY A 65 -15.33 0.13 -5.25
CA GLY A 65 -16.18 1.29 -5.03
C GLY A 65 -16.25 2.19 -6.26
N PRO A 66 -17.03 3.28 -6.19
CA PRO A 66 -17.22 4.19 -7.32
C PRO A 66 -15.93 4.88 -7.78
N ASP A 67 -14.94 4.99 -6.90
CA ASP A 67 -13.65 5.62 -7.19
C ASP A 67 -12.61 4.64 -7.78
N GLY A 68 -12.99 3.39 -8.01
CA GLY A 68 -12.08 2.36 -8.53
C GLY A 68 -11.17 1.72 -7.49
N HIS A 69 -11.26 2.13 -6.22
CA HIS A 69 -10.57 1.45 -5.11
C HIS A 69 -11.45 0.33 -4.56
N PRO A 70 -10.90 -0.61 -3.77
CA PRO A 70 -11.73 -1.56 -3.04
C PRO A 70 -12.81 -0.85 -2.23
N ALA A 71 -14.01 -1.42 -2.20
CA ALA A 71 -15.13 -0.82 -1.48
C ALA A 71 -14.77 -0.57 -0.01
N ARG A 72 -15.23 0.54 0.53
CA ARG A 72 -14.97 0.93 1.92
C ARG A 72 -15.76 0.05 2.89
N GLY A 73 -15.31 0.05 4.16
CA GLY A 73 -15.94 -0.74 5.23
C GLY A 73 -15.24 -2.06 5.51
N GLY A 74 -14.23 -2.43 4.69
CA GLY A 74 -13.32 -3.52 4.96
C GLY A 74 -12.19 -3.07 5.88
N PHE A 75 -10.97 -2.98 5.37
CA PHE A 75 -9.84 -2.46 6.15
C PHE A 75 -10.02 -0.96 6.45
N LEU A 76 -10.36 -0.16 5.45
CA LEU A 76 -10.60 1.26 5.63
C LEU A 76 -12.01 1.52 6.15
N PRO A 77 -12.17 2.53 7.05
CA PRO A 77 -13.49 2.88 7.56
C PRO A 77 -14.42 3.36 6.44
N PRO A 78 -15.75 3.16 6.60
CA PRO A 78 -16.74 3.53 5.58
C PRO A 78 -17.03 5.04 5.59
N VAL A 79 -16.02 5.84 5.27
CA VAL A 79 -16.15 7.31 5.22
C VAL A 79 -17.11 7.68 4.09
N PRO A 80 -18.22 8.41 4.37
CA PRO A 80 -19.24 8.71 3.36
C PRO A 80 -18.89 9.92 2.50
N LEU A 81 -17.64 10.01 2.05
CA LEU A 81 -17.15 11.08 1.20
C LEU A 81 -16.67 10.50 -0.13
N PRO A 82 -16.92 11.20 -1.26
CA PRO A 82 -16.66 10.64 -2.58
C PRO A 82 -15.19 10.63 -2.99
N ARG A 83 -14.34 11.39 -2.32
CA ARG A 83 -12.95 11.57 -2.72
C ARG A 83 -11.99 11.12 -1.65
N ARG A 84 -10.83 10.62 -2.10
CA ARG A 84 -9.68 10.33 -1.25
C ARG A 84 -8.52 11.22 -1.66
N MET A 85 -7.82 11.75 -0.66
CA MET A 85 -6.65 12.58 -0.91
C MET A 85 -5.53 12.16 0.02
N TRP A 86 -4.32 12.13 -0.52
CA TRP A 86 -3.13 11.94 0.27
C TRP A 86 -2.80 13.24 0.99
N ALA A 87 -2.73 13.19 2.32
CA ALA A 87 -2.44 14.37 3.13
C ALA A 87 -0.97 14.49 3.50
N GLY A 88 -0.32 13.38 3.78
CA GLY A 88 1.09 13.37 4.13
C GLY A 88 1.54 12.03 4.69
N GLY A 89 2.83 11.89 4.90
CA GLY A 89 3.40 10.68 5.46
C GLY A 89 4.85 10.85 5.85
N ALA A 90 5.38 9.83 6.53
CA ALA A 90 6.78 9.74 6.90
C ALA A 90 7.25 8.31 6.74
N LEU A 91 8.49 8.13 6.33
CA LEU A 91 9.09 6.83 6.09
C LEU A 91 10.41 6.71 6.86
N VAL A 92 10.62 5.56 7.46
CA VAL A 92 11.90 5.21 8.08
C VAL A 92 12.36 3.89 7.48
N PHE A 93 13.56 3.90 6.90
CA PHE A 93 14.16 2.72 6.28
C PHE A 93 15.16 2.11 7.26
N HIS A 94 14.95 0.84 7.64
CA HIS A 94 15.85 0.11 8.54
C HIS A 94 16.85 -0.77 7.79
N GLY A 95 16.58 -1.05 6.52
CA GLY A 95 17.44 -1.85 5.66
C GLY A 95 16.86 -1.98 4.25
N PRO A 96 17.64 -2.47 3.29
CA PRO A 96 17.17 -2.63 1.93
C PRO A 96 16.27 -3.86 1.79
N ILE A 97 15.30 -3.77 0.88
CA ILE A 97 14.64 -4.93 0.30
C ILE A 97 15.51 -5.40 -0.86
N CYS A 98 15.74 -6.69 -0.97
CA CYS A 98 16.56 -7.26 -2.03
C CYS A 98 15.70 -7.94 -3.09
N VAL A 99 16.19 -7.94 -4.32
CA VAL A 99 15.52 -8.63 -5.43
C VAL A 99 15.37 -10.11 -5.10
N GLY A 100 14.18 -10.65 -5.23
CA GLY A 100 13.85 -12.04 -4.89
C GLY A 100 13.26 -12.21 -3.50
N ASP A 101 13.29 -11.19 -2.65
CA ASP A 101 12.72 -11.29 -1.31
C ASP A 101 11.21 -11.47 -1.35
N LEU A 102 10.69 -12.29 -0.43
CA LEU A 102 9.26 -12.28 -0.11
C LEU A 102 9.01 -11.15 0.89
N VAL A 103 8.32 -10.13 0.44
CA VAL A 103 8.05 -8.93 1.23
C VAL A 103 6.65 -8.99 1.81
N THR A 104 6.54 -8.81 3.12
CA THR A 104 5.24 -8.75 3.81
C THR A 104 4.97 -7.33 4.25
N ARG A 105 3.81 -6.82 3.87
CA ARG A 105 3.27 -5.55 4.35
C ARG A 105 2.30 -5.82 5.49
N ARG A 106 2.46 -5.11 6.58
CA ARG A 106 1.44 -5.04 7.64
C ARG A 106 1.00 -3.60 7.79
N SER A 107 -0.28 -3.37 7.65
CA SER A 107 -0.88 -2.04 7.79
C SER A 107 -1.79 -2.04 9.00
N THR A 108 -1.69 -0.99 9.82
CA THR A 108 -2.52 -0.83 11.01
C THR A 108 -3.10 0.57 11.00
N ILE A 109 -4.41 0.69 11.24
CA ILE A 109 -5.05 1.99 11.42
C ILE A 109 -4.74 2.46 12.83
N THR A 110 -4.00 3.55 12.94
CA THR A 110 -3.57 4.09 14.24
C THR A 110 -4.47 5.19 14.76
N ASP A 111 -5.12 5.92 13.87
CA ASP A 111 -6.04 7.00 14.24
C ASP A 111 -7.04 7.29 13.13
N VAL A 112 -8.20 7.82 13.53
CA VAL A 112 -9.24 8.37 12.67
C VAL A 112 -9.75 9.65 13.31
N SER A 113 -9.61 10.75 12.62
CA SER A 113 -10.01 12.06 13.16
C SER A 113 -10.68 12.95 12.10
#